data_46a7086bb7ced81f5bf35c11a62904d9
#
_entry.id   46a7086bb7ced81f5bf35c11a62904d9
#
_cell.length_a   1.000
_cell.length_b   1.000
_cell.length_c   1.000
_cell.angle_alpha   90.00
_cell.angle_beta   90.00
_cell.angle_gamma   90.00
#
_symmetry.space_group_name_H-M   'P 1'
#
loop_
_entity.id
_entity.type
_entity.pdbx_description
1 polymer ?
#
loop_
_entity_poly.entity_id
_entity_poly.type
_entity_poly.pdbx_seq_one_letter_code
_entity_poly.pdbx_strand_id
1 'polypeptide(L)'
;MHSVLPGLLRRIADAGWNLRVEAREMITSQQLRALRAGELDLGFGRPGTGEPLAEEVAGMDDPYCLAMAPSHPLAAGEGALPLQSAAHEPFVGFARYEDADYFDRTVALCLDAGFTPSIRHEAGQFVNVLALVACGLGVAIVPSSFASLYRGKLVFRPLQESRYQSRLAVLAVAGSTDGESDAGRVAQAAALELKQFGRRLARLR
;
A
#
# COMPACT_ATOMS: atom_id res chain seq x y z
N MET A 1 -3.75 -2.76 3.56
CA MET A 1 -4.67 -3.25 4.60
C MET A 1 -6.00 -3.70 4.01
N HIS A 2 -6.74 -2.88 3.27
CA HIS A 2 -8.10 -3.19 2.78
C HIS A 2 -8.27 -4.52 2.02
N SER A 3 -7.22 -5.01 1.35
CA SER A 3 -7.26 -6.26 0.61
C SER A 3 -6.92 -7.51 1.44
N VAL A 4 -6.25 -7.35 2.58
CA VAL A 4 -5.78 -8.46 3.45
C VAL A 4 -6.70 -8.64 4.66
N LEU A 5 -7.15 -7.55 5.26
CA LEU A 5 -7.97 -7.57 6.47
C LEU A 5 -9.25 -8.41 6.36
N PRO A 6 -10.05 -8.35 5.27
CA PRO A 6 -11.25 -9.19 5.17
C PRO A 6 -10.95 -10.70 5.19
N GLY A 7 -9.86 -11.12 4.55
CA GLY A 7 -9.41 -12.52 4.58
C GLY A 7 -8.96 -12.94 5.97
N LEU A 8 -8.20 -12.10 6.66
CA LEU A 8 -7.79 -12.34 8.04
C LEU A 8 -8.99 -12.47 8.98
N LEU A 9 -9.95 -11.55 8.93
CA LEU A 9 -11.14 -11.61 9.79
C LEU A 9 -11.96 -12.88 9.56
N ARG A 10 -12.07 -13.30 8.29
CA ARG A 10 -12.73 -14.58 7.96
C ARG A 10 -12.00 -15.76 8.56
N ARG A 11 -10.66 -15.82 8.49
CA ARG A 11 -9.87 -16.89 9.13
C ARG A 11 -10.06 -16.93 10.64
N ILE A 12 -10.09 -15.78 11.29
CA ILE A 12 -10.35 -15.67 12.73
C ILE A 12 -11.73 -16.28 13.06
N ALA A 13 -12.75 -15.93 12.28
CA ALA A 13 -14.10 -16.42 12.46
C ALA A 13 -14.19 -17.94 12.20
N ASP A 14 -13.63 -18.42 11.07
CA ASP A 14 -13.66 -19.83 10.67
C ASP A 14 -12.90 -20.73 11.68
N ALA A 15 -11.86 -20.19 12.31
CA ALA A 15 -11.09 -20.88 13.35
C ALA A 15 -11.82 -20.91 14.71
N GLY A 16 -12.95 -20.22 14.84
CA GLY A 16 -13.71 -20.15 16.08
C GLY A 16 -12.98 -19.40 17.20
N TRP A 17 -12.02 -18.53 16.86
CA TRP A 17 -11.30 -17.75 17.87
C TRP A 17 -12.20 -16.68 18.44
N ASN A 18 -12.44 -16.75 19.76
CA ASN A 18 -13.25 -15.77 20.48
C ASN A 18 -12.44 -14.50 20.77
N LEU A 19 -12.14 -13.72 19.71
CA LEU A 19 -11.36 -12.50 19.79
C LEU A 19 -12.22 -11.27 19.51
N ARG A 20 -12.05 -10.24 20.33
CA ARG A 20 -12.55 -8.89 20.01
C ARG A 20 -11.51 -8.20 19.13
N VAL A 21 -11.87 -7.89 17.89
CA VAL A 21 -11.00 -7.20 16.95
C VAL A 21 -11.39 -5.73 16.87
N GLU A 22 -10.43 -4.84 17.09
CA GLU A 22 -10.55 -3.40 16.83
C GLU A 22 -9.60 -3.02 15.69
N ALA A 23 -10.13 -2.46 14.61
CA ALA A 23 -9.34 -2.00 13.47
C ALA A 23 -9.21 -0.48 13.49
N ARG A 24 -7.98 0.02 13.45
CA ARG A 24 -7.65 1.46 13.42
C ARG A 24 -6.93 1.79 12.12
N GLU A 25 -7.29 2.92 11.50
CA GLU A 25 -6.57 3.42 10.33
C GLU A 25 -5.45 4.37 10.79
N MET A 26 -4.22 4.02 10.44
CA MET A 26 -3.01 4.73 10.83
C MET A 26 -1.97 4.65 9.72
N ILE A 27 -1.17 5.70 9.51
CA ILE A 27 0.04 5.64 8.70
C ILE A 27 1.12 4.79 9.39
N THR A 28 2.10 4.31 8.64
CA THR A 28 3.12 3.37 9.16
C THR A 28 3.86 3.92 10.39
N SER A 29 4.26 5.18 10.38
CA SER A 29 4.96 5.80 11.52
C SER A 29 4.11 5.87 12.80
N GLN A 30 2.79 6.06 12.67
CA GLN A 30 1.86 6.01 13.80
C GLN A 30 1.69 4.59 14.32
N GLN A 31 1.57 3.60 13.40
CA GLN A 31 1.50 2.18 13.78
C GLN A 31 2.72 1.75 14.57
N LEU A 32 3.93 2.12 14.13
CA LEU A 32 5.17 1.80 14.82
C LEU A 32 5.23 2.38 16.24
N ARG A 33 4.74 3.61 16.43
CA ARG A 33 4.64 4.20 17.78
C ARG A 33 3.62 3.47 18.65
N ALA A 34 2.43 3.15 18.10
CA ALA A 34 1.37 2.45 18.82
C ALA A 34 1.76 1.01 19.19
N LEU A 35 2.47 0.30 18.31
CA LEU A 35 3.06 -1.02 18.60
C LEU A 35 4.01 -0.95 19.79
N ARG A 36 4.93 0.03 19.82
CA ARG A 36 5.86 0.20 20.95
C ARG A 36 5.17 0.55 22.25
N ALA A 37 4.10 1.34 22.19
CA ALA A 37 3.32 1.73 23.37
C ALA A 37 2.40 0.59 23.86
N GLY A 38 2.32 -0.55 23.15
CA GLY A 38 1.38 -1.63 23.47
C GLY A 38 -0.08 -1.27 23.21
N GLU A 39 -0.33 -0.22 22.42
CA GLU A 39 -1.67 0.25 22.02
C GLU A 39 -2.18 -0.46 20.74
N LEU A 40 -1.30 -1.20 20.07
CA LEU A 40 -1.58 -1.95 18.87
C LEU A 40 -0.84 -3.30 18.96
N ASP A 41 -1.54 -4.40 18.68
CA ASP A 41 -0.95 -5.73 18.69
C ASP A 41 -0.26 -6.06 17.36
N LEU A 42 -0.86 -5.65 16.24
CA LEU A 42 -0.37 -5.88 14.89
C LEU A 42 -0.62 -4.67 14.00
N GLY A 43 0.32 -4.40 13.10
CA GLY A 43 0.23 -3.37 12.07
C GLY A 43 0.28 -3.95 10.67
N PHE A 44 -0.40 -3.28 9.73
CA PHE A 44 -0.22 -3.48 8.29
C PHE A 44 0.36 -2.19 7.71
N GLY A 45 1.66 -2.15 7.55
CA GLY A 45 2.39 -0.95 7.20
C GLY A 45 3.26 -1.10 5.96
N ARG A 46 3.89 0.02 5.61
CA ARG A 46 4.88 0.11 4.53
C ARG A 46 6.18 0.64 5.12
N PRO A 47 6.94 -0.21 5.86
CA PRO A 47 8.14 0.24 6.53
C PRO A 47 9.17 0.73 5.52
N GLY A 48 9.87 1.81 5.86
CA GLY A 48 11.04 2.27 5.14
C GLY A 48 12.24 1.36 5.38
N THR A 49 13.28 1.50 4.56
CA THR A 49 14.57 0.83 4.81
C THR A 49 15.26 1.53 5.99
N GLY A 50 15.35 0.86 7.11
CA GLY A 50 16.13 1.35 8.26
C GLY A 50 15.35 1.64 9.54
N GLU A 51 14.09 1.26 9.66
CA GLU A 51 13.35 1.37 10.92
C GLU A 51 13.48 0.08 11.76
N PRO A 52 14.37 0.04 12.78
CA PRO A 52 14.67 -1.18 13.54
C PRO A 52 13.63 -1.52 14.63
N LEU A 53 12.44 -0.95 14.58
CA LEU A 53 11.57 -0.78 15.75
C LEU A 53 10.33 -1.66 15.77
N ALA A 54 10.11 -2.43 14.71
CA ALA A 54 9.11 -3.48 14.66
C ALA A 54 9.69 -4.67 13.90
N GLU A 55 9.26 -5.86 14.29
CA GLU A 55 9.54 -7.08 13.57
C GLU A 55 8.60 -7.18 12.37
N GLU A 56 9.15 -7.41 11.18
CA GLU A 56 8.38 -7.80 10.02
C GLU A 56 8.05 -9.30 10.13
N VAL A 57 6.84 -9.61 10.54
CA VAL A 57 6.35 -10.99 10.63
C VAL A 57 6.22 -11.62 9.24
N ALA A 58 5.77 -10.84 8.27
CA ALA A 58 5.68 -11.20 6.86
C ALA A 58 5.62 -9.96 5.99
N GLY A 59 6.09 -10.06 4.76
CA GLY A 59 6.00 -8.98 3.80
C GLY A 59 5.84 -9.47 2.37
N MET A 60 5.39 -8.57 1.51
CA MET A 60 5.32 -8.77 0.08
C MET A 60 5.75 -7.50 -0.66
N ASP A 61 6.40 -7.69 -1.80
CA ASP A 61 6.69 -6.58 -2.69
C ASP A 61 5.42 -6.09 -3.36
N ASP A 62 5.23 -4.78 -3.32
CA ASP A 62 4.05 -4.10 -3.83
C ASP A 62 4.51 -2.92 -4.71
N PRO A 63 4.98 -3.23 -5.94
CA PRO A 63 5.58 -2.22 -6.80
C PRO A 63 4.59 -1.12 -7.15
N TYR A 64 5.15 0.01 -7.52
CA TYR A 64 4.35 1.17 -7.92
C TYR A 64 3.73 0.97 -9.30
N CYS A 65 2.56 1.57 -9.47
CA CYS A 65 1.86 1.69 -10.73
C CYS A 65 1.32 3.11 -10.90
N LEU A 66 0.99 3.50 -12.12
CA LEU A 66 0.29 4.73 -12.41
C LEU A 66 -1.21 4.46 -12.44
N ALA A 67 -1.96 5.12 -11.56
CA ALA A 67 -3.42 5.10 -11.53
C ALA A 67 -3.99 6.28 -12.33
N MET A 68 -5.04 6.03 -13.12
CA MET A 68 -5.69 7.03 -13.94
C MET A 68 -7.15 6.69 -14.20
N ALA A 69 -7.93 7.68 -14.62
CA ALA A 69 -9.31 7.47 -15.07
C ALA A 69 -9.33 6.59 -16.33
N PRO A 70 -10.37 5.76 -16.56
CA PRO A 70 -10.47 4.92 -17.77
C PRO A 70 -10.48 5.70 -19.09
N SER A 71 -10.89 6.97 -19.06
CA SER A 71 -10.90 7.86 -20.22
C SER A 71 -9.55 8.51 -20.50
N HIS A 72 -8.56 8.32 -19.64
CA HIS A 72 -7.25 8.94 -19.79
C HIS A 72 -6.50 8.33 -21.01
N PRO A 73 -5.79 9.14 -21.84
CA PRO A 73 -5.07 8.63 -23.01
C PRO A 73 -4.09 7.49 -22.70
N LEU A 74 -3.38 7.59 -21.57
CA LEU A 74 -2.43 6.55 -21.14
C LEU A 74 -3.11 5.26 -20.66
N ALA A 75 -4.42 5.23 -20.50
CA ALA A 75 -5.17 4.03 -20.12
C ALA A 75 -5.35 3.04 -21.28
N ALA A 76 -5.23 3.48 -22.52
CA ALA A 76 -5.52 2.69 -23.73
C ALA A 76 -4.46 1.60 -24.04
N GLY A 77 -3.32 1.57 -23.37
CA GLY A 77 -2.28 0.58 -23.62
C GLY A 77 -2.32 -0.61 -22.67
N GLU A 78 -1.59 -1.67 -23.00
CA GLU A 78 -1.36 -2.83 -22.14
C GLU A 78 0.08 -2.86 -21.63
N GLY A 79 0.33 -3.62 -20.54
CA GLY A 79 1.65 -3.82 -19.95
C GLY A 79 2.21 -2.59 -19.22
N ALA A 80 3.50 -2.63 -18.91
CA ALA A 80 4.18 -1.57 -18.19
C ALA A 80 4.43 -0.34 -19.09
N LEU A 81 4.28 0.86 -18.52
CA LEU A 81 4.59 2.11 -19.22
C LEU A 81 5.80 2.80 -18.59
N PRO A 82 6.62 3.52 -19.38
CA PRO A 82 7.66 4.39 -18.84
C PRO A 82 6.98 5.57 -18.13
N LEU A 83 7.42 5.90 -16.90
CA LEU A 83 6.85 6.99 -16.12
C LEU A 83 6.99 8.36 -16.82
N GLN A 84 8.04 8.51 -17.64
CA GLN A 84 8.24 9.66 -18.52
C GLN A 84 7.01 9.99 -19.39
N SER A 85 6.20 9.00 -19.75
CA SER A 85 4.96 9.20 -20.53
C SER A 85 3.96 10.10 -19.80
N ALA A 86 4.05 10.20 -18.47
CA ALA A 86 3.18 11.05 -17.65
C ALA A 86 3.81 12.42 -17.30
N ALA A 87 4.95 12.78 -17.90
CA ALA A 87 5.70 14.01 -17.54
C ALA A 87 4.89 15.30 -17.65
N HIS A 88 3.91 15.35 -18.54
CA HIS A 88 3.06 16.54 -18.77
C HIS A 88 1.69 16.47 -18.11
N GLU A 89 1.41 15.37 -17.41
CA GLU A 89 0.12 15.19 -16.74
C GLU A 89 0.09 15.90 -15.38
N PRO A 90 -1.09 16.38 -14.94
CA PRO A 90 -1.26 16.80 -13.57
C PRO A 90 -1.22 15.58 -12.64
N PHE A 91 -0.50 15.68 -11.53
CA PHE A 91 -0.44 14.62 -10.52
C PHE A 91 -1.37 14.91 -9.35
N VAL A 92 -1.97 13.84 -8.82
CA VAL A 92 -2.60 13.80 -7.52
C VAL A 92 -1.63 13.11 -6.57
N GLY A 93 -1.05 13.86 -5.63
CA GLY A 93 -0.06 13.39 -4.66
C GLY A 93 -0.69 12.89 -3.37
N PHE A 94 0.05 12.03 -2.66
CA PHE A 94 -0.19 11.80 -1.26
C PHE A 94 0.40 12.98 -0.47
N ALA A 95 -0.34 13.50 0.51
CA ALA A 95 0.08 14.72 1.20
C ALA A 95 1.38 14.50 2.00
N ARG A 96 2.39 15.32 1.76
CA ARG A 96 3.71 15.18 2.37
C ARG A 96 3.68 15.28 3.91
N TYR A 97 2.77 16.07 4.47
CA TYR A 97 2.62 16.22 5.93
C TYR A 97 2.08 14.95 6.61
N GLU A 98 1.43 14.04 5.87
CA GLU A 98 0.97 12.75 6.39
C GLU A 98 2.07 11.69 6.32
N ASP A 99 2.71 11.51 5.15
CA ASP A 99 3.79 10.54 4.94
C ASP A 99 4.86 11.13 4.01
N ALA A 100 5.86 11.77 4.63
CA ALA A 100 6.96 12.40 3.90
C ALA A 100 7.77 11.39 3.09
N ASP A 101 8.01 10.20 3.64
CA ASP A 101 8.79 9.14 2.99
C ASP A 101 8.12 8.65 1.71
N TYR A 102 6.80 8.48 1.76
CA TYR A 102 6.04 8.06 0.59
C TYR A 102 6.05 9.16 -0.48
N PHE A 103 5.79 10.41 -0.07
CA PHE A 103 5.81 11.56 -0.97
C PHE A 103 7.18 11.70 -1.64
N ASP A 104 8.26 11.74 -0.86
CA ASP A 104 9.61 11.94 -1.37
C ASP A 104 10.04 10.79 -2.31
N ARG A 105 9.64 9.54 -2.04
CA ARG A 105 9.86 8.40 -2.95
C ARG A 105 9.11 8.54 -4.27
N THR A 106 7.87 9.01 -4.27
CA THR A 106 7.12 9.20 -5.53
C THR A 106 7.68 10.34 -6.36
N VAL A 107 8.16 11.42 -5.72
CA VAL A 107 8.88 12.50 -6.39
C VAL A 107 10.20 11.99 -6.96
N ALA A 108 10.98 11.21 -6.20
CA ALA A 108 12.24 10.63 -6.66
C ALA A 108 12.06 9.72 -7.89
N LEU A 109 10.98 8.94 -7.95
CA LEU A 109 10.64 8.15 -9.14
C LEU A 109 10.48 9.04 -10.39
N CYS A 110 9.81 10.17 -10.26
CA CYS A 110 9.63 11.11 -11.37
C CYS A 110 10.95 11.77 -11.78
N LEU A 111 11.78 12.14 -10.80
CA LEU A 111 13.12 12.72 -11.06
C LEU A 111 14.03 11.71 -11.77
N ASP A 112 14.03 10.44 -11.35
CA ASP A 112 14.79 9.37 -12.02
C ASP A 112 14.26 9.11 -13.45
N ALA A 113 12.96 9.31 -13.69
CA ALA A 113 12.37 9.29 -15.02
C ALA A 113 12.60 10.57 -15.83
N GLY A 114 13.36 11.55 -15.31
CA GLY A 114 13.80 12.74 -16.01
C GLY A 114 12.83 13.93 -15.97
N PHE A 115 11.87 13.97 -15.03
CA PHE A 115 10.95 15.10 -14.89
C PHE A 115 10.58 15.39 -13.44
N THR A 116 10.12 16.62 -13.18
CA THR A 116 9.52 17.02 -11.89
C THR A 116 7.99 16.93 -12.01
N PRO A 117 7.29 16.18 -11.13
CA PRO A 117 5.84 16.05 -11.25
C PRO A 117 5.12 17.36 -10.93
N SER A 118 4.11 17.72 -11.73
CA SER A 118 3.21 18.83 -11.45
C SER A 118 2.11 18.39 -10.50
N ILE A 119 2.37 18.37 -9.18
CA ILE A 119 1.40 17.97 -8.17
C ILE A 119 0.40 19.12 -7.99
N ARG A 120 -0.85 18.93 -8.47
CA ARG A 120 -1.91 19.93 -8.41
C ARG A 120 -2.92 19.68 -7.30
N HIS A 121 -3.03 18.44 -6.87
CA HIS A 121 -3.96 18.02 -5.82
C HIS A 121 -3.23 17.09 -4.87
N GLU A 122 -3.59 17.15 -3.60
CA GLU A 122 -3.04 16.28 -2.56
C GLU A 122 -4.15 15.76 -1.65
N ALA A 123 -3.98 14.56 -1.13
CA ALA A 123 -4.86 13.99 -0.10
C ALA A 123 -4.07 13.12 0.87
N GLY A 124 -4.49 13.09 2.14
CA GLY A 124 -3.82 12.34 3.21
C GLY A 124 -4.17 10.84 3.27
N GLN A 125 -5.05 10.37 2.39
CA GLN A 125 -5.51 8.98 2.34
C GLN A 125 -5.53 8.49 0.89
N PHE A 126 -5.06 7.26 0.64
CA PHE A 126 -5.08 6.69 -0.71
C PHE A 126 -6.48 6.62 -1.32
N VAL A 127 -7.50 6.37 -0.51
CA VAL A 127 -8.89 6.36 -0.98
C VAL A 127 -9.29 7.71 -1.57
N ASN A 128 -8.86 8.81 -0.97
CA ASN A 128 -9.14 10.16 -1.45
C ASN A 128 -8.27 10.50 -2.68
N VAL A 129 -6.99 10.13 -2.68
CA VAL A 129 -6.13 10.25 -3.88
C VAL A 129 -6.79 9.57 -5.08
N LEU A 130 -7.22 8.31 -4.92
CA LEU A 130 -7.84 7.55 -6.00
C LEU A 130 -9.23 8.07 -6.38
N ALA A 131 -9.97 8.66 -5.44
CA ALA A 131 -11.22 9.35 -5.77
C ALA A 131 -10.99 10.58 -6.66
N LEU A 132 -9.97 11.41 -6.35
CA LEU A 132 -9.60 12.55 -7.19
C LEU A 132 -9.16 12.10 -8.59
N VAL A 133 -8.38 11.02 -8.68
CA VAL A 133 -7.99 10.42 -9.97
C VAL A 133 -9.21 9.92 -10.74
N ALA A 134 -10.18 9.28 -10.07
CA ALA A 134 -11.40 8.80 -10.70
C ALA A 134 -12.27 9.95 -11.26
N CYS A 135 -12.17 11.15 -10.67
CA CYS A 135 -12.80 12.35 -11.16
C CYS A 135 -12.04 13.00 -12.35
N GLY A 136 -10.94 12.40 -12.80
CA GLY A 136 -10.16 12.94 -13.93
C GLY A 136 -9.28 14.14 -13.57
N LEU A 137 -8.97 14.37 -12.29
CA LEU A 137 -8.17 15.51 -11.85
C LEU A 137 -6.66 15.30 -12.03
N GLY A 138 -6.26 14.16 -12.57
CA GLY A 138 -4.87 13.83 -12.87
C GLY A 138 -4.57 12.35 -12.71
N VAL A 139 -3.28 12.03 -12.65
CA VAL A 139 -2.76 10.68 -12.45
C VAL A 139 -2.08 10.57 -11.08
N ALA A 140 -1.96 9.36 -10.55
CA ALA A 140 -1.26 9.16 -9.27
C ALA A 140 -0.32 7.94 -9.34
N ILE A 141 0.85 8.05 -8.73
CA ILE A 141 1.72 6.90 -8.46
C ILE A 141 1.23 6.26 -7.18
N VAL A 142 0.84 4.99 -7.22
CA VAL A 142 0.32 4.26 -6.06
C VAL A 142 0.85 2.82 -6.06
N PRO A 143 0.87 2.14 -4.89
CA PRO A 143 1.18 0.71 -4.85
C PRO A 143 0.16 -0.13 -5.62
N SER A 144 0.62 -1.15 -6.32
CA SER A 144 -0.20 -1.99 -7.21
C SER A 144 -1.32 -2.77 -6.49
N SER A 145 -1.18 -2.98 -5.19
CA SER A 145 -2.22 -3.63 -4.36
C SER A 145 -3.58 -2.91 -4.40
N PHE A 146 -3.58 -1.59 -4.67
CA PHE A 146 -4.82 -0.82 -4.80
C PHE A 146 -5.62 -1.17 -6.05
N ALA A 147 -4.99 -1.72 -7.09
CA ALA A 147 -5.69 -2.12 -8.32
C ALA A 147 -6.79 -3.15 -8.04
N SER A 148 -6.62 -4.02 -7.05
CA SER A 148 -7.63 -5.03 -6.68
C SER A 148 -8.92 -4.43 -6.13
N LEU A 149 -8.86 -3.23 -5.54
CA LEU A 149 -9.99 -2.55 -4.89
C LEU A 149 -10.80 -1.67 -5.84
N TYR A 150 -10.19 -1.23 -6.94
CA TYR A 150 -10.76 -0.22 -7.85
C TYR A 150 -10.99 -0.76 -9.26
N ARG A 151 -11.12 -2.08 -9.41
CA ARG A 151 -11.40 -2.71 -10.70
C ARG A 151 -12.63 -2.09 -11.39
N GLY A 152 -12.48 -1.73 -12.65
CA GLY A 152 -13.54 -1.12 -13.47
C GLY A 152 -13.81 0.35 -13.16
N LYS A 153 -13.22 0.92 -12.11
CA LYS A 153 -13.35 2.35 -11.78
C LYS A 153 -12.13 3.16 -12.17
N LEU A 154 -10.96 2.54 -12.13
CA LEU A 154 -9.67 3.11 -12.47
C LEU A 154 -8.87 2.12 -13.31
N VAL A 155 -7.94 2.63 -14.10
CA VAL A 155 -6.90 1.86 -14.79
C VAL A 155 -5.59 2.02 -14.03
N PHE A 156 -4.90 0.91 -13.84
CA PHE A 156 -3.60 0.86 -13.16
C PHE A 156 -2.58 0.25 -14.12
N ARG A 157 -1.63 1.05 -14.53
CA ARG A 157 -0.55 0.62 -15.42
C ARG A 157 0.73 0.39 -14.61
N PRO A 158 1.34 -0.81 -14.67
CA PRO A 158 2.65 -1.03 -14.07
C PRO A 158 3.66 -0.04 -14.62
N LEU A 159 4.61 0.38 -13.79
CA LEU A 159 5.73 1.23 -14.23
C LEU A 159 6.90 0.35 -14.68
N GLN A 160 7.63 0.80 -15.70
CA GLN A 160 8.87 0.15 -16.15
C GLN A 160 10.01 0.37 -15.14
N GLU A 161 9.97 1.49 -14.44
CA GLU A 161 10.92 1.86 -13.41
C GLU A 161 10.68 1.04 -12.15
N SER A 162 11.63 0.14 -11.84
CA SER A 162 11.52 -0.79 -10.70
C SER A 162 12.47 -0.48 -9.54
N ARG A 163 13.23 0.62 -9.62
CA ARG A 163 14.27 0.95 -8.63
C ARG A 163 13.72 1.14 -7.22
N TYR A 164 12.54 1.75 -7.11
CA TYR A 164 11.87 1.94 -5.84
C TYR A 164 10.67 0.99 -5.77
N GLN A 165 10.69 0.11 -4.80
CA GLN A 165 9.56 -0.77 -4.54
C GLN A 165 8.93 -0.42 -3.21
N SER A 166 7.61 -0.39 -3.18
CA SER A 166 6.88 -0.39 -1.94
C SER A 166 6.83 -1.82 -1.40
N ARG A 167 6.85 -1.96 -0.08
CA ARG A 167 6.70 -3.25 0.61
C ARG A 167 5.52 -3.17 1.55
N LEU A 168 4.55 -4.05 1.40
CA LEU A 168 3.46 -4.20 2.36
C LEU A 168 3.85 -5.29 3.36
N ALA A 169 3.81 -4.97 4.64
CA ALA A 169 4.25 -5.86 5.71
C ALA A 169 3.24 -5.98 6.83
N VAL A 170 3.24 -7.13 7.49
CA VAL A 170 2.66 -7.36 8.83
C VAL A 170 3.74 -7.02 9.83
N LEU A 171 3.46 -6.08 10.72
CA LEU A 171 4.39 -5.54 11.71
C LEU A 171 3.91 -5.93 13.12
N ALA A 172 4.86 -6.28 13.98
CA ALA A 172 4.61 -6.56 15.39
C ALA A 172 5.79 -6.08 16.25
N VAL A 173 5.63 -6.04 17.55
CA VAL A 173 6.75 -5.86 18.48
C VAL A 173 7.59 -7.13 18.48
N ALA A 174 8.91 -7.01 18.44
CA ALA A 174 9.82 -8.15 18.47
C ALA A 174 9.55 -9.04 19.71
N GLY A 175 9.36 -10.33 19.46
CA GLY A 175 9.07 -11.33 20.49
C GLY A 175 7.62 -11.34 21.02
N SER A 176 6.73 -10.45 20.53
CA SER A 176 5.31 -10.43 20.95
C SER A 176 4.44 -11.44 20.22
N THR A 177 4.97 -12.11 19.21
CA THR A 177 4.24 -13.02 18.31
C THR A 177 4.55 -14.48 18.59
N ASP A 178 4.76 -14.86 19.86
CA ASP A 178 4.88 -16.26 20.24
C ASP A 178 3.62 -17.02 19.80
N GLY A 179 3.81 -18.15 19.09
CA GLY A 179 2.75 -18.86 18.38
C GLY A 179 1.56 -19.33 19.24
N GLU A 180 1.70 -19.34 20.56
CA GLU A 180 0.66 -19.72 21.52
C GLU A 180 -0.21 -18.54 21.97
N SER A 181 0.27 -17.29 21.83
CA SER A 181 -0.51 -16.09 22.17
C SER A 181 -1.57 -15.79 21.11
N ASP A 182 -2.63 -15.09 21.50
CA ASP A 182 -3.66 -14.60 20.56
C ASP A 182 -3.04 -13.71 19.47
N ALA A 183 -2.13 -12.81 19.85
CA ALA A 183 -1.39 -11.97 18.92
C ALA A 183 -0.54 -12.80 17.95
N GLY A 184 0.15 -13.82 18.43
CA GLY A 184 0.96 -14.74 17.62
C GLY A 184 0.12 -15.51 16.60
N ARG A 185 -1.02 -16.07 17.03
CA ARG A 185 -1.96 -16.76 16.13
C ARG A 185 -2.50 -15.84 15.04
N VAL A 186 -2.91 -14.63 15.41
CA VAL A 186 -3.39 -13.61 14.46
C VAL A 186 -2.27 -13.17 13.52
N ALA A 187 -1.04 -13.00 14.01
CA ALA A 187 0.12 -12.66 13.19
C ALA A 187 0.41 -13.73 12.13
N GLN A 188 0.37 -15.00 12.50
CA GLN A 188 0.54 -16.12 11.56
C GLN A 188 -0.58 -16.14 10.51
N ALA A 189 -1.84 -15.96 10.94
CA ALA A 189 -2.97 -15.87 10.02
C ALA A 189 -2.84 -14.70 9.05
N ALA A 190 -2.42 -13.53 9.55
CA ALA A 190 -2.14 -12.34 8.74
C ALA A 190 -1.01 -12.56 7.72
N ALA A 191 0.06 -13.26 8.14
CA ALA A 191 1.15 -13.63 7.25
C ALA A 191 0.70 -14.55 6.11
N LEU A 192 -0.16 -15.53 6.40
CA LEU A 192 -0.74 -16.42 5.39
C LEU A 192 -1.62 -15.64 4.40
N GLU A 193 -2.49 -14.76 4.89
CA GLU A 193 -3.34 -13.92 4.03
C GLU A 193 -2.51 -12.98 3.15
N LEU A 194 -1.46 -12.37 3.70
CA LEU A 194 -0.57 -11.50 2.93
C LEU A 194 0.12 -12.28 1.81
N LYS A 195 0.63 -13.49 2.07
CA LYS A 195 1.23 -14.37 1.05
C LYS A 195 0.22 -14.75 -0.03
N GLN A 196 -1.01 -15.08 0.34
CA GLN A 196 -2.06 -15.42 -0.63
C GLN A 196 -2.45 -14.21 -1.47
N PHE A 197 -2.54 -13.04 -0.85
CA PHE A 197 -2.80 -11.79 -1.56
C PHE A 197 -1.71 -11.48 -2.56
N GLY A 198 -0.43 -11.60 -2.18
CA GLY A 198 0.71 -11.41 -3.08
C GLY A 198 0.67 -12.34 -4.32
N ARG A 199 0.33 -13.63 -4.10
CA ARG A 199 0.15 -14.59 -5.22
C ARG A 199 -1.00 -14.20 -6.15
N ARG A 200 -2.11 -13.69 -5.61
CA ARG A 200 -3.25 -13.21 -6.41
C ARG A 200 -2.87 -11.96 -7.21
N LEU A 201 -2.15 -11.03 -6.58
CA LEU A 201 -1.71 -9.79 -7.23
C LEU A 201 -0.73 -10.09 -8.39
N ALA A 202 0.20 -11.04 -8.21
CA ALA A 202 1.15 -11.43 -9.24
C ALA A 202 0.47 -12.03 -10.50
N ARG A 203 -0.71 -12.64 -10.36
CA ARG A 203 -1.49 -13.20 -11.49
C ARG A 203 -2.31 -12.14 -12.24
N LEU A 204 -2.34 -10.92 -11.76
CA LEU A 204 -3.11 -9.80 -12.33
C LEU A 204 -2.22 -8.82 -13.12
N ARG A 205 -0.93 -9.09 -13.12
CA ARG A 205 0.10 -8.37 -13.88
C ARG A 205 0.36 -9.09 -15.21
#